data_0b43133937f2be29dee34683dce49068
#
_entry.id   0b43133937f2be29dee34683dce49068
#
_cell.length_a   1.000
_cell.length_b   1.000
_cell.length_c   1.000
_cell.angle_alpha   90.00
_cell.angle_beta   90.00
_cell.angle_gamma   90.00
#
_symmetry.space_group_name_H-M   'P 1'
#
loop_
_entity.id
_entity.type
_entity.pdbx_description
1 polymer ?
#
loop_
_entity_poly.entity_id
_entity_poly.type
_entity_poly.pdbx_seq_one_letter_code
_entity_poly.pdbx_strand_id
1 'polypeptide(L)'
;MGNMVEIKDELDELRLKWFMEKIYKNDKEDKKIVEELVKNFIELLFKVYEVQKEDKRKLSTLILFNLNTSLYTKTYKQLFYAADDDIYLNKPLAASYKVCEYIENSRCEIRDFINDYKKSKKNNSYDKSEYERYILKGYDHINEFFLNKASDMIVEQDILKSINKDIDCKLLIGKYMGELKIIKEIQTN
;
A
#
# COMPACT_ATOMS: atom_id res chain seq x y z
N MET A 1 -1.29 -14.26 -32.35
CA MET A 1 -1.20 -14.65 -30.94
C MET A 1 0.20 -14.45 -30.32
N GLY A 2 1.29 -14.52 -31.09
CA GLY A 2 2.66 -14.31 -30.58
C GLY A 2 2.93 -12.94 -29.95
N ASN A 3 2.44 -11.87 -30.56
CA ASN A 3 2.73 -10.50 -30.10
C ASN A 3 2.21 -10.15 -28.68
N MET A 4 1.14 -10.76 -28.18
CA MET A 4 0.59 -10.41 -26.86
C MET A 4 1.37 -11.01 -25.69
N VAL A 5 1.97 -12.17 -25.86
CA VAL A 5 2.79 -12.84 -24.82
C VAL A 5 4.11 -12.10 -24.67
N GLU A 6 4.80 -11.84 -25.79
CA GLU A 6 6.08 -11.08 -25.78
C GLU A 6 5.96 -9.70 -25.12
N ILE A 7 4.83 -9.03 -25.34
CA ILE A 7 4.57 -7.71 -24.78
C ILE A 7 4.34 -7.75 -23.26
N LYS A 8 3.66 -8.77 -22.79
CA LYS A 8 3.43 -8.94 -21.35
C LYS A 8 4.75 -9.18 -20.62
N ASP A 9 5.62 -10.01 -21.21
CA ASP A 9 6.93 -10.32 -20.65
C ASP A 9 7.82 -9.05 -20.61
N GLU A 10 7.81 -8.23 -21.66
CA GLU A 10 8.52 -6.95 -21.69
C GLU A 10 8.02 -5.96 -20.64
N LEU A 11 6.70 -5.92 -20.40
CA LEU A 11 6.11 -5.05 -19.38
C LEU A 11 6.41 -5.54 -17.96
N ASP A 12 6.48 -6.86 -17.75
CA ASP A 12 6.87 -7.46 -16.48
C ASP A 12 8.35 -7.20 -16.16
N GLU A 13 9.24 -7.31 -17.14
CA GLU A 13 10.66 -6.93 -16.99
C GLU A 13 10.82 -5.45 -16.68
N LEU A 14 10.07 -4.58 -17.36
CA LEU A 14 10.09 -3.12 -17.14
C LEU A 14 9.63 -2.78 -15.73
N ARG A 15 8.55 -3.41 -15.27
CA ARG A 15 8.02 -3.24 -13.92
C ARG A 15 9.02 -3.72 -12.86
N LEU A 16 9.63 -4.88 -13.08
CA LEU A 16 10.64 -5.41 -12.17
C LEU A 16 11.85 -4.50 -12.08
N LYS A 17 12.34 -4.00 -13.22
CA LYS A 17 13.46 -3.04 -13.25
C LYS A 17 13.12 -1.77 -12.48
N TRP A 18 11.96 -1.18 -12.70
CA TRP A 18 11.49 -0.01 -11.95
C TRP A 18 11.42 -0.28 -10.45
N PHE A 19 10.84 -1.41 -10.07
CA PHE A 19 10.72 -1.86 -8.69
C PHE A 19 12.11 -1.98 -8.01
N MET A 20 13.05 -2.67 -8.68
CA MET A 20 14.41 -2.83 -8.17
C MET A 20 15.14 -1.50 -8.03
N GLU A 21 15.01 -0.62 -9.01
CA GLU A 21 15.60 0.72 -8.95
C GLU A 21 15.05 1.54 -7.77
N LYS A 22 13.78 1.40 -7.43
CA LYS A 22 13.17 2.13 -6.31
C LYS A 22 13.58 1.57 -4.95
N ILE A 23 13.61 0.26 -4.78
CA ILE A 23 13.95 -0.38 -3.49
C ILE A 23 15.44 -0.22 -3.15
N TYR A 24 16.33 -0.24 -4.13
CA TYR A 24 17.78 -0.25 -3.86
C TYR A 24 18.43 1.13 -3.88
N LYS A 25 17.72 2.19 -4.22
CA LYS A 25 18.35 3.49 -4.48
C LYS A 25 18.57 4.39 -3.28
N ASN A 26 17.85 4.24 -2.14
CA ASN A 26 17.98 5.28 -1.13
C ASN A 26 17.47 4.91 0.28
N ASP A 27 18.35 4.48 1.16
CA ASP A 27 18.04 4.20 2.57
C ASP A 27 17.36 5.36 3.32
N LYS A 28 17.62 6.61 2.93
CA LYS A 28 17.01 7.79 3.56
C LYS A 28 15.56 7.99 3.14
N GLU A 29 15.25 7.75 1.86
CA GLU A 29 13.86 7.77 1.38
C GLU A 29 13.05 6.62 1.96
N ASP A 30 13.62 5.43 2.01
CA ASP A 30 13.03 4.25 2.63
C ASP A 30 12.61 4.54 4.07
N LYS A 31 13.52 5.12 4.85
CA LYS A 31 13.24 5.49 6.23
C LYS A 31 12.09 6.48 6.35
N LYS A 32 12.05 7.50 5.49
CA LYS A 32 10.96 8.49 5.46
C LYS A 32 9.60 7.84 5.14
N ILE A 33 9.56 6.92 4.18
CA ILE A 33 8.33 6.20 3.81
C ILE A 33 7.85 5.32 4.97
N VAL A 34 8.76 4.60 5.62
CA VAL A 34 8.43 3.78 6.79
C VAL A 34 7.89 4.64 7.93
N GLU A 35 8.54 5.76 8.24
CA GLU A 35 8.09 6.71 9.28
C GLU A 35 6.69 7.29 8.97
N GLU A 36 6.42 7.61 7.71
CA GLU A 36 5.10 8.07 7.26
C GLU A 36 4.01 6.99 7.45
N LEU A 37 4.30 5.74 7.07
CA LEU A 37 3.37 4.62 7.28
C LEU A 37 3.08 4.42 8.77
N VAL A 38 4.11 4.38 9.61
CA VAL A 38 3.97 4.25 11.06
C VAL A 38 3.10 5.38 11.63
N LYS A 39 3.39 6.63 11.26
CA LYS A 39 2.61 7.80 11.68
C LYS A 39 1.13 7.66 11.29
N ASN A 40 0.84 7.25 10.06
CA ASN A 40 -0.54 7.10 9.59
C ASN A 40 -1.29 5.99 10.36
N PHE A 41 -0.63 4.88 10.71
CA PHE A 41 -1.23 3.86 11.56
C PHE A 41 -1.42 4.33 13.01
N ILE A 42 -0.48 5.09 13.56
CA ILE A 42 -0.64 5.69 14.91
C ILE A 42 -1.87 6.61 14.93
N GLU A 43 -2.04 7.47 13.93
CA GLU A 43 -3.22 8.33 13.82
C GLU A 43 -4.53 7.52 13.70
N LEU A 44 -4.49 6.38 12.98
CA LEU A 44 -5.64 5.47 12.90
C LEU A 44 -5.95 4.84 14.26
N LEU A 45 -4.92 4.36 14.98
CA LEU A 45 -5.05 3.73 16.29
C LEU A 45 -5.61 4.70 17.34
N PHE A 46 -5.22 5.97 17.31
CA PHE A 46 -5.85 6.98 18.19
C PHE A 46 -7.34 7.12 17.90
N LYS A 47 -7.76 7.08 16.64
CA LYS A 47 -9.19 7.10 16.29
C LYS A 47 -9.91 5.85 16.80
N VAL A 48 -9.30 4.67 16.70
CA VAL A 48 -9.85 3.42 17.26
C VAL A 48 -10.03 3.55 18.76
N TYR A 49 -9.00 4.04 19.47
CA TYR A 49 -9.04 4.25 20.91
C TYR A 49 -10.19 5.19 21.32
N GLU A 50 -10.37 6.31 20.62
CA GLU A 50 -11.46 7.24 20.89
C GLU A 50 -12.84 6.60 20.66
N VAL A 51 -12.99 5.85 19.57
CA VAL A 51 -14.24 5.14 19.26
C VAL A 51 -14.56 4.08 20.33
N GLN A 52 -13.58 3.34 20.80
CA GLN A 52 -13.76 2.29 21.81
C GLN A 52 -14.13 2.79 23.22
N LYS A 53 -14.07 4.09 23.47
CA LYS A 53 -14.64 4.68 24.72
C LYS A 53 -16.17 4.47 24.81
N GLU A 54 -16.83 4.44 23.65
CA GLU A 54 -18.29 4.28 23.55
C GLU A 54 -18.66 2.93 22.87
N ASP A 55 -17.85 2.45 21.94
CA ASP A 55 -18.05 1.24 21.16
C ASP A 55 -17.20 0.11 21.75
N LYS A 56 -17.83 -0.96 22.23
CA LYS A 56 -17.15 -2.10 22.86
C LYS A 56 -16.59 -3.12 21.89
N ARG A 57 -16.73 -2.89 20.58
CA ARG A 57 -16.17 -3.77 19.56
C ARG A 57 -14.65 -3.87 19.72
N LYS A 58 -14.11 -5.03 19.45
CA LYS A 58 -12.69 -5.29 19.50
C LYS A 58 -12.04 -5.02 18.16
N LEU A 59 -10.78 -4.60 18.19
CA LEU A 59 -9.97 -4.49 16.99
C LEU A 59 -9.46 -5.89 16.60
N SER A 60 -9.86 -6.39 15.44
CA SER A 60 -9.39 -7.66 14.90
C SER A 60 -8.42 -7.46 13.73
N THR A 61 -8.54 -6.34 13.00
CA THR A 61 -7.68 -6.08 11.85
C THR A 61 -7.27 -4.63 11.70
N LEU A 62 -5.99 -4.43 11.38
CA LEU A 62 -5.45 -3.20 10.81
C LEU A 62 -5.10 -3.47 9.35
N ILE A 63 -5.57 -2.68 8.42
CA ILE A 63 -5.41 -2.96 6.99
C ILE A 63 -4.90 -1.72 6.26
N LEU A 64 -3.91 -1.93 5.39
CA LEU A 64 -3.54 -0.99 4.34
C LEU A 64 -4.18 -1.44 3.02
N PHE A 65 -5.19 -0.74 2.57
CA PHE A 65 -5.79 -1.00 1.26
C PHE A 65 -5.13 -0.20 0.15
N ASN A 66 -4.67 -0.89 -0.86
CA ASN A 66 -4.28 -0.32 -2.14
C ASN A 66 -5.54 -0.03 -2.97
N LEU A 67 -5.76 1.23 -3.29
CA LEU A 67 -6.93 1.67 -4.02
C LEU A 67 -6.62 1.77 -5.52
N ASN A 68 -6.93 0.73 -6.29
CA ASN A 68 -6.73 0.73 -7.74
C ASN A 68 -7.43 1.92 -8.43
N THR A 69 -8.63 2.30 -7.97
CA THR A 69 -9.34 3.47 -8.48
C THR A 69 -8.54 4.76 -8.31
N SER A 70 -7.76 4.89 -7.24
CA SER A 70 -6.94 6.08 -6.99
C SER A 70 -5.78 6.22 -7.99
N LEU A 71 -5.28 5.11 -8.52
CA LEU A 71 -4.28 5.11 -9.58
C LEU A 71 -4.88 5.63 -10.90
N TYR A 72 -6.10 5.19 -11.25
CA TYR A 72 -6.79 5.64 -12.45
C TYR A 72 -7.22 7.10 -12.37
N THR A 73 -7.66 7.55 -11.21
CA THR A 73 -8.08 8.95 -10.97
C THR A 73 -6.90 9.87 -10.66
N LYS A 74 -5.67 9.34 -10.57
CA LYS A 74 -4.45 10.07 -10.24
C LYS A 74 -4.50 10.79 -8.89
N THR A 75 -5.25 10.25 -7.95
CA THR A 75 -5.34 10.78 -6.56
C THR A 75 -4.34 10.13 -5.62
N TYR A 76 -3.73 9.00 -6.01
CA TYR A 76 -2.69 8.25 -5.28
C TYR A 76 -3.00 8.01 -3.81
N LYS A 77 -4.27 7.80 -3.49
CA LYS A 77 -4.73 7.57 -2.12
C LYS A 77 -4.61 6.12 -1.72
N GLN A 78 -4.23 5.92 -0.48
CA GLN A 78 -4.33 4.66 0.25
C GLN A 78 -5.42 4.79 1.31
N LEU A 79 -6.03 3.66 1.68
CA LEU A 79 -6.99 3.60 2.77
C LEU A 79 -6.39 2.82 3.93
N PHE A 80 -6.16 3.50 5.04
CA PHE A 80 -5.84 2.93 6.33
C PHE A 80 -7.15 2.58 7.03
N TYR A 81 -7.32 1.33 7.45
CA TYR A 81 -8.59 0.79 7.88
C TYR A 81 -8.41 -0.06 9.13
N ALA A 82 -9.31 0.10 10.09
CA ALA A 82 -9.36 -0.68 11.31
C ALA A 82 -10.75 -1.23 11.50
N ALA A 83 -10.88 -2.54 11.69
CA ALA A 83 -12.15 -3.22 11.80
C ALA A 83 -12.16 -4.30 12.89
N ASP A 84 -13.36 -4.73 13.24
CA ASP A 84 -13.67 -5.99 13.90
C ASP A 84 -13.59 -7.15 12.89
N ASP A 85 -14.10 -8.33 13.25
CA ASP A 85 -14.04 -9.53 12.40
C ASP A 85 -14.75 -9.40 11.06
N ASP A 86 -15.75 -8.52 10.96
CA ASP A 86 -16.56 -8.34 9.76
C ASP A 86 -16.08 -7.13 8.92
N ILE A 87 -14.91 -7.28 8.27
CA ILE A 87 -14.20 -6.19 7.55
C ILE A 87 -15.10 -5.39 6.60
N TYR A 88 -16.04 -6.06 5.89
CA TYR A 88 -16.84 -5.43 4.85
C TYR A 88 -18.32 -5.30 5.20
N LEU A 89 -18.80 -5.96 6.24
CA LEU A 89 -20.21 -5.98 6.62
C LEU A 89 -20.55 -4.90 7.64
N ASN A 90 -19.61 -4.61 8.55
CA ASN A 90 -19.77 -3.63 9.60
C ASN A 90 -19.13 -2.29 9.24
N LYS A 91 -19.63 -1.22 9.85
CA LYS A 91 -18.92 0.06 9.83
C LYS A 91 -17.55 -0.12 10.48
N PRO A 92 -16.45 0.37 9.85
CA PRO A 92 -15.13 0.27 10.45
C PRO A 92 -15.06 0.94 11.82
N LEU A 93 -14.17 0.47 12.68
CA LEU A 93 -13.82 1.18 13.92
C LEU A 93 -13.19 2.52 13.58
N ALA A 94 -12.28 2.53 12.60
CA ALA A 94 -11.72 3.75 12.06
C ALA A 94 -11.29 3.56 10.61
N ALA A 95 -11.33 4.65 9.84
CA ALA A 95 -10.79 4.68 8.48
C ALA A 95 -10.16 6.05 8.19
N SER A 96 -9.12 6.05 7.36
CA SER A 96 -8.43 7.28 6.95
C SER A 96 -7.86 7.13 5.53
N TYR A 97 -8.25 8.05 4.65
CA TYR A 97 -7.63 8.16 3.34
C TYR A 97 -6.42 9.08 3.43
N LYS A 98 -5.28 8.61 2.93
CA LYS A 98 -4.04 9.39 2.87
C LYS A 98 -3.51 9.39 1.45
N VAL A 99 -2.97 10.49 1.00
CA VAL A 99 -2.21 10.55 -0.26
C VAL A 99 -0.88 9.84 -0.02
N CYS A 100 -0.51 9.00 -0.94
CA CYS A 100 0.77 8.30 -0.90
C CYS A 100 1.81 9.18 -1.60
N GLU A 101 2.51 10.03 -0.84
CA GLU A 101 3.43 11.02 -1.37
C GLU A 101 4.55 10.40 -2.21
N TYR A 102 5.08 9.24 -1.81
CA TYR A 102 6.14 8.59 -2.58
C TYR A 102 5.66 8.05 -3.93
N ILE A 103 4.38 7.67 -4.08
CA ILE A 103 3.79 7.32 -5.38
C ILE A 103 3.59 8.58 -6.21
N GLU A 104 3.07 9.64 -5.62
CA GLU A 104 2.83 10.91 -6.28
C GLU A 104 4.14 11.53 -6.79
N ASN A 105 5.16 11.57 -5.94
CA ASN A 105 6.49 12.10 -6.28
C ASN A 105 7.19 11.26 -7.37
N SER A 106 6.97 9.94 -7.38
CA SER A 106 7.53 9.05 -8.41
C SER A 106 6.87 9.19 -9.78
N ARG A 107 5.75 9.89 -9.87
CA ARG A 107 4.97 10.01 -11.13
C ARG A 107 5.76 10.61 -12.28
N CYS A 108 6.54 11.65 -12.01
CA CYS A 108 7.39 12.27 -13.05
C CYS A 108 8.47 11.31 -13.50
N GLU A 109 9.12 10.63 -12.56
CA GLU A 109 10.18 9.66 -12.83
C GLU A 109 9.65 8.45 -13.62
N ILE A 110 8.46 7.93 -13.28
CA ILE A 110 7.81 6.85 -14.06
C ILE A 110 7.58 7.29 -15.49
N ARG A 111 7.10 8.51 -15.69
CA ARG A 111 6.86 9.04 -17.03
C ARG A 111 8.14 9.19 -17.85
N ASP A 112 9.22 9.66 -17.21
CA ASP A 112 10.51 9.82 -17.86
C ASP A 112 11.14 8.46 -18.17
N PHE A 113 11.08 7.50 -17.26
CA PHE A 113 11.49 6.13 -17.46
C PHE A 113 10.76 5.46 -18.65
N ILE A 114 9.43 5.62 -18.75
CA ILE A 114 8.64 5.12 -19.89
C ILE A 114 9.06 5.79 -21.19
N ASN A 115 9.31 7.11 -21.18
CA ASN A 115 9.74 7.85 -22.38
C ASN A 115 11.09 7.34 -22.89
N ASP A 116 12.05 7.13 -22.01
CA ASP A 116 13.39 6.63 -22.37
C ASP A 116 13.33 5.18 -22.86
N TYR A 117 12.51 4.34 -22.25
CA TYR A 117 12.28 2.97 -22.73
C TYR A 117 11.68 2.96 -24.14
N LYS A 118 10.66 3.79 -24.42
CA LYS A 118 10.05 3.90 -25.76
C LYS A 118 11.03 4.38 -26.82
N LYS A 119 11.90 5.33 -26.49
CA LYS A 119 12.95 5.80 -27.41
C LYS A 119 13.91 4.67 -27.77
N SER A 120 14.27 3.80 -26.81
CA SER A 120 15.20 2.69 -27.00
C SER A 120 14.65 1.58 -27.92
N LYS A 121 13.34 1.35 -27.92
CA LYS A 121 12.70 0.19 -28.58
C LYS A 121 12.13 0.49 -29.98
N LYS A 122 12.21 1.72 -30.50
CA LYS A 122 11.68 2.10 -31.86
C LYS A 122 10.21 1.69 -32.12
N ASN A 123 9.46 1.23 -31.13
CA ASN A 123 8.13 0.67 -31.29
C ASN A 123 7.07 1.61 -30.67
N ASN A 124 6.34 2.32 -31.52
CA ASN A 124 5.38 3.37 -31.14
C ASN A 124 3.93 2.85 -30.98
N SER A 125 3.70 1.54 -30.88
CA SER A 125 2.36 0.95 -31.03
C SER A 125 1.51 0.95 -29.75
N TYR A 126 2.06 1.35 -28.59
CA TYR A 126 1.31 1.32 -27.30
C TYR A 126 1.04 2.69 -26.73
N ASP A 127 -0.16 2.84 -26.18
CA ASP A 127 -0.56 4.05 -25.46
C ASP A 127 0.30 4.21 -24.19
N LYS A 128 0.88 5.41 -24.03
CA LYS A 128 1.67 5.79 -22.87
C LYS A 128 0.91 5.57 -21.54
N SER A 129 -0.40 5.74 -21.56
CA SER A 129 -1.26 5.56 -20.39
C SER A 129 -1.36 4.12 -19.94
N GLU A 130 -1.23 3.14 -20.85
CA GLU A 130 -1.22 1.72 -20.51
C GLU A 130 0.07 1.32 -19.79
N TYR A 131 1.22 1.81 -20.25
CA TYR A 131 2.50 1.59 -19.57
C TYR A 131 2.51 2.21 -18.18
N GLU A 132 2.03 3.46 -18.04
CA GLU A 132 1.94 4.14 -16.76
C GLU A 132 1.07 3.33 -15.77
N ARG A 133 -0.11 2.86 -16.21
CA ARG A 133 -1.00 2.03 -15.40
C ARG A 133 -0.34 0.71 -14.98
N TYR A 134 0.41 0.09 -15.90
CA TYR A 134 1.05 -1.19 -15.64
C TYR A 134 2.16 -1.07 -14.59
N ILE A 135 3.00 -0.04 -14.71
CA ILE A 135 4.04 0.24 -13.72
C ILE A 135 3.41 0.60 -12.36
N LEU A 136 2.37 1.43 -12.35
CA LEU A 136 1.68 1.81 -11.13
C LEU A 136 1.07 0.60 -10.38
N LYS A 137 0.64 -0.44 -11.07
CA LYS A 137 0.22 -1.70 -10.42
C LYS A 137 1.35 -2.37 -9.63
N GLY A 138 2.60 -2.12 -9.98
CA GLY A 138 3.76 -2.60 -9.23
C GLY A 138 3.89 -2.01 -7.83
N TYR A 139 3.23 -0.87 -7.56
CA TYR A 139 3.21 -0.26 -6.23
C TYR A 139 2.53 -1.10 -5.15
N ASP A 140 1.69 -2.08 -5.52
CA ASP A 140 1.16 -3.05 -4.56
C ASP A 140 2.30 -3.78 -3.84
N HIS A 141 3.34 -4.18 -4.58
CA HIS A 141 4.53 -4.85 -4.04
C HIS A 141 5.44 -3.88 -3.25
N ILE A 142 5.55 -2.63 -3.71
CA ILE A 142 6.32 -1.60 -3.00
C ILE A 142 5.65 -1.29 -1.67
N ASN A 143 4.34 -1.13 -1.65
CA ASN A 143 3.57 -0.90 -0.43
C ASN A 143 3.71 -2.07 0.55
N GLU A 144 3.67 -3.31 0.05
CA GLU A 144 3.90 -4.50 0.86
C GLU A 144 5.31 -4.51 1.47
N PHE A 145 6.33 -4.20 0.67
CA PHE A 145 7.72 -4.13 1.14
C PHE A 145 7.90 -3.11 2.27
N PHE A 146 7.38 -1.88 2.10
CA PHE A 146 7.49 -0.85 3.12
C PHE A 146 6.64 -1.14 4.35
N LEU A 147 5.45 -1.74 4.19
CA LEU A 147 4.63 -2.14 5.32
C LEU A 147 5.28 -3.27 6.13
N ASN A 148 5.96 -4.22 5.48
CA ASN A 148 6.76 -5.23 6.18
C ASN A 148 7.87 -4.57 7.01
N LYS A 149 8.60 -3.60 6.45
CA LYS A 149 9.63 -2.84 7.19
C LYS A 149 9.04 -2.03 8.36
N ALA A 150 7.82 -1.51 8.22
CA ALA A 150 7.15 -0.71 9.24
C ALA A 150 6.46 -1.57 10.32
N SER A 151 6.21 -2.85 10.05
CA SER A 151 5.31 -3.69 10.84
C SER A 151 5.70 -3.79 12.31
N ASP A 152 6.98 -4.00 12.62
CA ASP A 152 7.46 -4.08 14.00
C ASP A 152 7.22 -2.75 14.74
N MET A 153 7.54 -1.63 14.11
CA MET A 153 7.32 -0.30 14.68
C MET A 153 5.84 0.00 14.90
N ILE A 154 4.94 -0.53 14.06
CA ILE A 154 3.49 -0.36 14.22
C ILE A 154 2.98 -1.18 15.40
N VAL A 155 3.38 -2.45 15.51
CA VAL A 155 2.87 -3.35 16.55
C VAL A 155 3.44 -3.07 17.94
N GLU A 156 4.59 -2.42 18.01
CA GLU A 156 5.24 -2.02 19.27
C GLU A 156 4.69 -0.70 19.85
N GLN A 157 3.76 -0.03 19.17
CA GLN A 157 3.21 1.23 19.64
C GLN A 157 2.44 1.08 20.96
N ASP A 158 2.75 1.91 21.94
CA ASP A 158 2.11 1.89 23.27
C ASP A 158 0.59 2.07 23.21
N ILE A 159 0.08 2.81 22.22
CA ILE A 159 -1.36 2.99 22.02
C ILE A 159 -2.08 1.65 21.81
N LEU A 160 -1.44 0.67 21.17
CA LEU A 160 -2.01 -0.67 20.99
C LEU A 160 -2.25 -1.42 22.31
N LYS A 161 -1.52 -1.09 23.37
CA LYS A 161 -1.73 -1.67 24.72
C LYS A 161 -3.04 -1.16 25.35
N SER A 162 -3.49 0.02 24.94
CA SER A 162 -4.70 0.66 25.46
C SER A 162 -5.95 0.33 24.63
N ILE A 163 -5.80 -0.31 23.47
CA ILE A 163 -6.88 -0.69 22.58
C ILE A 163 -7.39 -2.09 22.94
N ASN A 164 -8.71 -2.24 23.00
CA ASN A 164 -9.34 -3.55 23.15
C ASN A 164 -9.20 -4.34 21.84
N LYS A 165 -8.39 -5.42 21.86
CA LYS A 165 -8.05 -6.23 20.69
C LYS A 165 -8.59 -7.65 20.83
N ASP A 166 -8.85 -8.29 19.69
CA ASP A 166 -9.01 -9.73 19.63
C ASP A 166 -7.67 -10.45 19.78
N ILE A 167 -7.75 -11.73 20.21
CA ILE A 167 -6.59 -12.58 20.37
C ILE A 167 -5.84 -12.80 19.05
N ASP A 168 -6.58 -12.80 17.94
CA ASP A 168 -6.06 -13.01 16.58
C ASP A 168 -5.95 -11.71 15.77
N CYS A 169 -5.68 -10.58 16.44
CA CYS A 169 -5.53 -9.29 15.76
C CYS A 169 -4.38 -9.31 14.75
N LYS A 170 -4.61 -8.77 13.55
CA LYS A 170 -3.66 -8.86 12.44
C LYS A 170 -3.44 -7.51 11.73
N LEU A 171 -2.20 -7.30 11.26
CA LEU A 171 -1.87 -6.27 10.29
C LEU A 171 -1.88 -6.88 8.89
N LEU A 172 -2.70 -6.33 8.00
CA LEU A 172 -2.96 -6.85 6.67
C LEU A 172 -2.63 -5.81 5.59
N ILE A 173 -2.40 -6.28 4.38
CA ILE A 173 -2.36 -5.46 3.17
C ILE A 173 -3.16 -6.12 2.06
N GLY A 174 -3.76 -5.34 1.20
CA GLY A 174 -4.43 -5.87 0.01
C GLY A 174 -5.22 -4.83 -0.77
N LYS A 175 -6.06 -5.31 -1.68
CA LYS A 175 -6.96 -4.49 -2.48
C LYS A 175 -8.32 -4.41 -1.80
N TYR A 176 -8.93 -3.24 -1.82
CA TYR A 176 -10.30 -3.10 -1.32
C TYR A 176 -11.24 -4.05 -2.07
N MET A 177 -12.02 -4.84 -1.32
CA MET A 177 -12.88 -5.93 -1.86
C MET A 177 -12.10 -7.04 -2.59
N GLY A 178 -10.81 -7.20 -2.34
CA GLY A 178 -9.95 -8.23 -2.92
C GLY A 178 -9.25 -9.09 -1.87
N GLU A 179 -8.22 -9.80 -2.30
CA GLU A 179 -7.42 -10.63 -1.42
C GLU A 179 -6.63 -9.78 -0.42
N LEU A 180 -6.56 -10.26 0.82
CA LEU A 180 -5.78 -9.69 1.91
C LEU A 180 -4.64 -10.64 2.27
N LYS A 181 -3.46 -10.07 2.45
CA LYS A 181 -2.24 -10.77 2.88
C LYS A 181 -1.90 -10.36 4.30
N ILE A 182 -1.61 -11.33 5.15
CA ILE A 182 -1.12 -11.09 6.51
C ILE A 182 0.33 -10.60 6.43
N ILE A 183 0.59 -9.46 7.03
CA ILE A 183 1.93 -8.91 7.21
C ILE A 183 2.48 -9.28 8.59
N LYS A 184 1.66 -9.13 9.62
CA LYS A 184 2.05 -9.38 11.00
C LYS A 184 0.86 -9.77 11.85
N GLU A 185 1.06 -10.70 12.80
CA GLU A 185 0.13 -10.95 13.91
C GLU A 185 0.44 -10.00 15.06
N ILE A 186 -0.61 -9.43 15.66
CA ILE A 186 -0.50 -8.47 16.76
C ILE A 186 -0.86 -9.20 18.05
N GLN A 187 0.16 -9.51 18.85
CA GLN A 187 -0.04 -10.23 20.11
C GLN A 187 -0.89 -9.42 21.10
N THR A 188 -1.83 -10.08 21.75
CA THR A 188 -2.50 -9.58 22.95
C THR A 188 -1.65 -9.95 24.16
N ASN A 189 -1.10 -8.94 24.80
CA ASN A 189 -0.47 -9.12 26.12
C ASN A 189 -1.52 -9.37 27.19
#